data_1866f2901f1b2fa65f2bd363df585a21
#
_entry.id   1866f2901f1b2fa65f2bd363df585a21
#
_cell.length_a   1.000
_cell.length_b   1.000
_cell.length_c   1.000
_cell.angle_alpha   90.00
_cell.angle_beta   90.00
_cell.angle_gamma   90.00
#
_symmetry.space_group_name_H-M   'P 1'
#
loop_
_entity.id
_entity.type
_entity.pdbx_description
1 polymer ?
#
loop_
_entity_poly.entity_id
_entity_poly.type
_entity_poly.pdbx_seq_one_letter_code
_entity_poly.pdbx_strand_id
1 'polypeptide(L)'
;PHTSTRSGLTSYLYFLVLDGEGSLTYEGRQYKLKQGDCVFIDCQKPYSHSTSENLWSLAWCHFYGTSMTAIYEKYKERGGLPIFHPENSKVFEELLKQLYKLAGSSDYIRDMRINESLSTLLTLLMQESWNPDNSAISKKRMELVSVKNYMDEHYVEKITLDDLEAQFFINKYYLL
;
A
#
# COMPACT_ATOMS: atom_id res chain seq x y z
N PRO A 1 17.58 10.52 20.89
CA PRO A 1 16.63 9.86 19.98
C PRO A 1 15.20 10.15 20.43
N HIS A 2 14.33 10.50 19.50
CA HIS A 2 12.91 10.75 19.75
C HIS A 2 12.13 9.51 19.33
N THR A 3 11.27 9.01 20.24
CA THR A 3 10.37 7.89 19.97
C THR A 3 8.93 8.35 20.11
N SER A 4 8.10 8.04 19.10
CA SER A 4 6.65 8.26 19.12
C SER A 4 5.95 6.91 19.06
N THR A 5 5.07 6.65 20.01
CA THR A 5 4.26 5.42 20.06
C THR A 5 2.79 5.78 20.03
N ARG A 6 2.02 5.16 19.17
CA ARG A 6 0.59 5.44 18.99
C ARG A 6 -0.17 4.17 18.61
N SER A 7 -1.47 4.17 18.88
CA SER A 7 -2.41 3.13 18.45
C SER A 7 -3.84 3.66 18.45
N GLY A 8 -4.73 3.00 17.73
CA GLY A 8 -6.16 3.29 17.75
C GLY A 8 -6.58 4.61 17.09
N LEU A 9 -5.74 5.19 16.24
CA LEU A 9 -6.10 6.36 15.45
C LEU A 9 -6.84 5.93 14.19
N THR A 10 -7.98 6.55 13.90
CA THR A 10 -8.79 6.28 12.70
C THR A 10 -8.23 6.94 11.43
N SER A 11 -6.91 7.02 11.31
CA SER A 11 -6.22 7.64 10.20
C SER A 11 -5.18 6.71 9.59
N TYR A 12 -4.74 7.06 8.39
CA TYR A 12 -3.62 6.42 7.71
C TYR A 12 -2.44 7.37 7.73
N LEU A 13 -1.24 6.84 7.95
CA LEU A 13 -0.01 7.60 7.96
C LEU A 13 0.81 7.26 6.72
N TYR A 14 1.18 8.29 5.98
CA TYR A 14 2.23 8.22 4.99
C TYR A 14 3.38 9.11 5.41
N PHE A 15 4.61 8.60 5.31
CA PHE A 15 5.81 9.44 5.42
C PHE A 15 6.94 8.95 4.52
N LEU A 16 7.80 9.91 4.17
CA LEU A 16 9.04 9.72 3.42
C LEU A 16 10.22 10.15 4.31
N VAL A 17 11.26 9.33 4.37
CA VAL A 17 12.53 9.69 4.99
C VAL A 17 13.31 10.58 4.02
N LEU A 18 13.40 11.88 4.34
CA LEU A 18 14.11 12.87 3.51
C LEU A 18 15.62 12.79 3.70
N ASP A 19 16.05 12.50 4.93
CA ASP A 19 17.47 12.41 5.30
C ASP A 19 17.61 11.60 6.59
N GLY A 20 18.80 11.03 6.81
CA GLY A 20 19.11 10.24 8.01
C GLY A 20 18.50 8.85 8.01
N GLU A 21 18.39 8.28 9.19
CA GLU A 21 17.91 6.92 9.42
C GLU A 21 17.17 6.75 10.75
N GLY A 22 16.36 5.72 10.82
CA GLY A 22 15.60 5.40 12.01
C GLY A 22 14.96 4.00 11.94
N SER A 23 13.93 3.80 12.74
CA SER A 23 13.19 2.54 12.75
C SER A 23 11.69 2.76 12.90
N LEU A 24 10.92 1.83 12.36
CA LEU A 24 9.48 1.69 12.57
C LEU A 24 9.22 0.32 13.17
N THR A 25 8.43 0.26 14.23
CA THR A 25 7.77 -0.97 14.69
C THR A 25 6.31 -0.90 14.30
N TYR A 26 5.84 -1.86 13.54
CA TYR A 26 4.45 -1.94 13.07
C TYR A 26 3.95 -3.38 13.13
N GLU A 27 2.79 -3.60 13.76
CA GLU A 27 2.20 -4.93 13.99
C GLU A 27 3.22 -5.94 14.57
N GLY A 28 4.04 -5.50 15.54
CA GLY A 28 5.04 -6.32 16.23
C GLY A 28 6.32 -6.60 15.44
N ARG A 29 6.45 -6.10 14.21
CA ARG A 29 7.67 -6.22 13.39
C ARG A 29 8.46 -4.92 13.42
N GLN A 30 9.76 -5.04 13.56
CA GLN A 30 10.67 -3.90 13.50
C GLN A 30 11.32 -3.80 12.12
N TYR A 31 11.37 -2.58 11.60
CA TYR A 31 11.93 -2.25 10.30
C TYR A 31 12.96 -1.14 10.46
N LYS A 32 14.10 -1.26 9.81
CA LYS A 32 15.07 -0.19 9.67
C LYS A 32 14.69 0.67 8.47
N LEU A 33 14.80 1.98 8.63
CA LEU A 33 14.47 2.95 7.61
C LEU A 33 15.68 3.84 7.34
N LYS A 34 15.87 4.20 6.09
CA LYS A 34 16.92 5.08 5.60
C LYS A 34 16.36 6.11 4.63
N GLN A 35 17.17 7.07 4.27
CA GLN A 35 16.81 8.06 3.26
C GLN A 35 16.19 7.42 2.00
N GLY A 36 15.09 7.97 1.54
CA GLY A 36 14.32 7.52 0.39
C GLY A 36 13.26 6.46 0.70
N ASP A 37 13.28 5.85 1.89
CA ASP A 37 12.24 4.89 2.29
C ASP A 37 10.92 5.61 2.57
N CYS A 38 9.85 4.98 2.11
CA CYS A 38 8.47 5.39 2.32
C CYS A 38 7.75 4.42 3.24
N VAL A 39 6.86 4.96 4.04
CA VAL A 39 5.98 4.21 4.94
C VAL A 39 4.53 4.52 4.62
N PHE A 40 3.68 3.50 4.51
CA PHE A 40 2.24 3.64 4.42
C PHE A 40 1.56 2.62 5.32
N ILE A 41 0.92 3.09 6.40
CA ILE A 41 0.34 2.24 7.44
C ILE A 41 -1.05 2.69 7.89
N ASP A 42 -1.82 1.72 8.40
CA ASP A 42 -3.06 1.93 9.12
C ASP A 42 -2.76 2.22 10.60
N CYS A 43 -3.09 3.42 11.06
CA CYS A 43 -2.84 3.87 12.43
C CYS A 43 -3.81 3.27 13.47
N GLN A 44 -4.80 2.50 13.07
CA GLN A 44 -5.59 1.69 14.03
C GLN A 44 -4.72 0.59 14.66
N LYS A 45 -3.70 0.13 13.93
CA LYS A 45 -2.73 -0.84 14.41
C LYS A 45 -1.66 -0.16 15.27
N PRO A 46 -1.11 -0.88 16.27
CA PRO A 46 -0.01 -0.34 17.07
C PRO A 46 1.22 -0.06 16.20
N TYR A 47 1.77 1.13 16.33
CA TYR A 47 3.02 1.49 15.70
C TYR A 47 3.86 2.43 16.57
N SER A 48 5.16 2.36 16.39
CA SER A 48 6.10 3.32 16.94
C SER A 48 7.24 3.56 15.96
N HIS A 49 7.71 4.78 15.91
CA HIS A 49 8.90 5.12 15.13
C HIS A 49 9.89 5.90 15.97
N SER A 50 11.17 5.66 15.73
CA SER A 50 12.26 6.35 16.43
C SER A 50 13.39 6.64 15.48
N THR A 51 14.00 7.82 15.70
CA THR A 51 15.24 8.18 15.02
C THR A 51 16.43 7.43 15.62
N SER A 52 17.44 7.17 14.82
CA SER A 52 18.75 6.72 15.29
C SER A 52 19.55 7.88 15.93
N GLU A 53 20.79 7.62 16.30
CA GLU A 53 21.72 8.69 16.73
C GLU A 53 21.98 9.70 15.61
N ASN A 54 21.96 9.24 14.37
CA ASN A 54 21.97 10.07 13.17
C ASN A 54 20.52 10.51 12.87
N LEU A 55 20.08 11.57 13.51
CA LEU A 55 18.73 12.11 13.40
C LEU A 55 18.21 12.06 11.96
N TRP A 56 16.93 11.78 11.81
CA TRP A 56 16.27 11.79 10.50
C TRP A 56 15.41 13.04 10.30
N SER A 57 15.16 13.34 9.03
CA SER A 57 14.15 14.31 8.59
C SER A 57 13.05 13.60 7.85
N LEU A 58 11.81 13.88 8.21
CA LEU A 58 10.62 13.25 7.63
C LEU A 58 9.70 14.27 6.99
N ALA A 59 9.16 13.95 5.82
CA ALA A 59 7.95 14.56 5.31
C ALA A 59 6.79 13.58 5.51
N TRP A 60 5.69 14.03 6.12
CA TRP A 60 4.61 13.13 6.48
C TRP A 60 3.23 13.77 6.37
N CYS A 61 2.20 12.93 6.20
CA CYS A 61 0.80 13.33 6.35
C CYS A 61 -0.02 12.22 7.01
N HIS A 62 -0.92 12.63 7.89
CA HIS A 62 -2.03 11.80 8.35
C HIS A 62 -3.27 12.19 7.57
N PHE A 63 -3.99 11.22 7.06
CA PHE A 63 -5.23 11.45 6.32
C PHE A 63 -6.26 10.38 6.63
N TYR A 64 -7.51 10.75 6.37
CA TYR A 64 -8.67 9.94 6.65
C TYR A 64 -9.71 10.16 5.56
N GLY A 65 -10.52 9.16 5.31
CA GLY A 65 -11.63 9.23 4.36
C GLY A 65 -12.49 7.97 4.44
N THR A 66 -13.77 8.08 4.09
CA THR A 66 -14.73 6.97 4.17
C THR A 66 -14.35 5.75 3.34
N SER A 67 -13.63 5.96 2.23
CA SER A 67 -13.17 4.89 1.32
C SER A 67 -11.80 4.33 1.70
N MET A 68 -11.12 4.89 2.69
CA MET A 68 -9.71 4.58 2.97
C MET A 68 -9.49 3.13 3.37
N THR A 69 -10.40 2.53 4.16
CA THR A 69 -10.29 1.12 4.55
C THR A 69 -10.27 0.22 3.32
N ALA A 70 -11.20 0.41 2.38
CA ALA A 70 -11.25 -0.39 1.15
C ALA A 70 -10.01 -0.16 0.26
N ILE A 71 -9.51 1.08 0.17
CA ILE A 71 -8.31 1.42 -0.58
C ILE A 71 -7.08 0.74 0.05
N TYR A 72 -6.93 0.79 1.37
CA TYR A 72 -5.80 0.18 2.08
C TYR A 72 -5.82 -1.36 2.00
N GLU A 73 -6.98 -1.99 2.13
CA GLU A 73 -7.13 -3.42 1.90
C GLU A 73 -6.71 -3.79 0.47
N LYS A 74 -7.15 -3.02 -0.53
CA LYS A 74 -6.72 -3.20 -1.92
C LYS A 74 -5.21 -3.05 -2.11
N TYR A 75 -4.60 -2.09 -1.43
CA TYR A 75 -3.15 -1.90 -1.40
C TYR A 75 -2.45 -3.18 -0.90
N LYS A 76 -2.88 -3.74 0.23
CA LYS A 76 -2.34 -4.99 0.79
C LYS A 76 -2.55 -6.18 -0.13
N GLU A 77 -3.76 -6.34 -0.67
CA GLU A 77 -4.09 -7.44 -1.60
C GLU A 77 -3.18 -7.46 -2.84
N ARG A 78 -2.72 -6.29 -3.28
CA ARG A 78 -1.81 -6.15 -4.42
C ARG A 78 -0.34 -6.38 -4.07
N GLY A 79 -0.05 -6.73 -2.83
CA GLY A 79 1.31 -6.98 -2.34
C GLY A 79 1.97 -5.76 -1.72
N GLY A 80 1.20 -4.71 -1.43
CA GLY A 80 1.68 -3.51 -0.74
C GLY A 80 2.25 -3.82 0.63
N LEU A 81 3.45 -3.32 0.88
CA LEU A 81 4.18 -3.45 2.12
C LEU A 81 4.07 -2.17 2.96
N PRO A 82 4.14 -2.27 4.30
CA PRO A 82 4.12 -1.09 5.15
C PRO A 82 5.32 -0.16 4.92
N ILE A 83 6.41 -0.70 4.34
CA ILE A 83 7.61 0.04 3.98
C ILE A 83 8.04 -0.39 2.59
N PHE A 84 8.42 0.57 1.78
CA PHE A 84 8.94 0.34 0.43
C PHE A 84 9.94 1.44 0.05
N HIS A 85 10.79 1.15 -0.93
CA HIS A 85 11.74 2.10 -1.50
C HIS A 85 11.33 2.37 -2.95
N PRO A 86 10.70 3.51 -3.26
CA PRO A 86 10.26 3.83 -4.61
C PRO A 86 11.46 4.09 -5.54
N GLU A 87 11.31 3.79 -6.82
CA GLU A 87 12.33 4.11 -7.82
C GLU A 87 12.61 5.63 -7.90
N ASN A 88 11.57 6.44 -7.68
CA ASN A 88 11.65 7.89 -7.71
C ASN A 88 10.97 8.52 -6.48
N SER A 89 11.70 8.63 -5.37
CA SER A 89 11.21 9.25 -4.14
C SER A 89 10.91 10.76 -4.27
N LYS A 90 11.49 11.46 -5.26
CA LYS A 90 11.27 12.89 -5.48
C LYS A 90 9.82 13.22 -5.82
N VAL A 91 9.14 12.35 -6.54
CA VAL A 91 7.71 12.56 -6.88
C VAL A 91 6.87 12.63 -5.61
N PHE A 92 7.13 11.76 -4.66
CA PHE A 92 6.46 11.74 -3.36
C PHE A 92 6.82 12.97 -2.51
N GLU A 93 8.09 13.38 -2.52
CA GLU A 93 8.54 14.58 -1.81
C GLU A 93 7.85 15.84 -2.34
N GLU A 94 7.78 16.00 -3.65
CA GLU A 94 7.11 17.14 -4.29
C GLU A 94 5.63 17.19 -3.97
N LEU A 95 4.96 16.03 -3.99
CA LEU A 95 3.55 15.92 -3.65
C LEU A 95 3.28 16.28 -2.17
N LEU A 96 4.13 15.83 -1.25
CA LEU A 96 4.01 16.22 0.16
C LEU A 96 4.26 17.72 0.37
N LYS A 97 5.22 18.34 -0.34
CA LYS A 97 5.42 19.78 -0.35
C LYS A 97 4.21 20.55 -0.87
N GLN A 98 3.57 20.02 -1.93
CA GLN A 98 2.32 20.58 -2.46
C GLN A 98 1.19 20.50 -1.43
N LEU A 99 0.98 19.34 -0.81
CA LEU A 99 0.00 19.15 0.24
C LEU A 99 0.21 20.12 1.41
N TYR A 100 1.45 20.30 1.84
CA TYR A 100 1.81 21.25 2.91
C TYR A 100 1.44 22.70 2.53
N LYS A 101 1.76 23.13 1.31
CA LYS A 101 1.39 24.45 0.80
C LYS A 101 -0.13 24.64 0.74
N LEU A 102 -0.84 23.64 0.25
CA LEU A 102 -2.29 23.67 0.15
C LEU A 102 -2.93 23.74 1.54
N ALA A 103 -2.44 22.99 2.52
CA ALA A 103 -2.95 23.00 3.89
C ALA A 103 -2.89 24.39 4.55
N GLY A 104 -1.85 25.19 4.23
CA GLY A 104 -1.70 26.56 4.69
C GLY A 104 -2.36 27.62 3.80
N SER A 105 -3.02 27.24 2.71
CA SER A 105 -3.64 28.16 1.76
C SER A 105 -5.01 28.64 2.24
N SER A 106 -5.37 29.86 1.87
CA SER A 106 -6.72 30.43 2.01
C SER A 106 -7.57 30.28 0.74
N ASP A 107 -7.12 29.48 -0.23
CA ASP A 107 -7.84 29.29 -1.49
C ASP A 107 -9.23 28.70 -1.24
N TYR A 108 -10.23 29.24 -1.91
CA TYR A 108 -11.63 28.82 -1.80
C TYR A 108 -11.83 27.32 -2.12
N ILE A 109 -11.05 26.78 -3.06
CA ILE A 109 -11.11 25.37 -3.46
C ILE A 109 -10.01 24.51 -2.82
N ARG A 110 -9.37 25.01 -1.75
CA ARG A 110 -8.26 24.33 -1.05
C ARG A 110 -8.55 22.86 -0.76
N ASP A 111 -9.71 22.59 -0.17
CA ASP A 111 -10.06 21.24 0.28
C ASP A 111 -10.22 20.26 -0.90
N MET A 112 -10.71 20.74 -2.04
CA MET A 112 -10.80 19.96 -3.27
C MET A 112 -9.41 19.66 -3.83
N ARG A 113 -8.49 20.64 -3.80
CA ARG A 113 -7.10 20.44 -4.24
C ARG A 113 -6.32 19.51 -3.32
N ILE A 114 -6.58 19.56 -2.01
CA ILE A 114 -6.00 18.59 -1.06
C ILE A 114 -6.50 17.19 -1.41
N ASN A 115 -7.80 17.02 -1.66
CA ASN A 115 -8.37 15.73 -2.03
C ASN A 115 -7.79 15.18 -3.36
N GLU A 116 -7.62 16.04 -4.35
CA GLU A 116 -6.93 15.71 -5.61
C GLU A 116 -5.49 15.21 -5.36
N SER A 117 -4.73 15.95 -4.56
CA SER A 117 -3.34 15.60 -4.23
C SER A 117 -3.25 14.30 -3.41
N LEU A 118 -4.18 14.06 -2.47
CA LEU A 118 -4.26 12.79 -1.74
C LEU A 118 -4.64 11.64 -2.65
N SER A 119 -5.54 11.85 -3.61
CA SER A 119 -5.89 10.84 -4.62
C SER A 119 -4.70 10.49 -5.50
N THR A 120 -3.89 11.50 -5.86
CA THR A 120 -2.63 11.29 -6.59
C THR A 120 -1.64 10.49 -5.76
N LEU A 121 -1.47 10.80 -4.47
CA LEU A 121 -0.64 10.03 -3.55
C LEU A 121 -1.07 8.56 -3.51
N LEU A 122 -2.36 8.30 -3.33
CA LEU A 122 -2.89 6.94 -3.29
C LEU A 122 -2.67 6.18 -4.61
N THR A 123 -2.78 6.87 -5.74
CA THR A 123 -2.48 6.29 -7.06
C THR A 123 -1.02 5.88 -7.16
N LEU A 124 -0.09 6.74 -6.75
CA LEU A 124 1.34 6.42 -6.72
C LEU A 124 1.64 5.25 -5.78
N LEU A 125 1.06 5.24 -4.58
CA LEU A 125 1.19 4.13 -3.64
C LEU A 125 0.71 2.81 -4.23
N MET A 126 -0.41 2.83 -4.97
CA MET A 126 -0.92 1.64 -5.65
C MET A 126 -0.02 1.17 -6.79
N GLN A 127 0.65 2.08 -7.49
CA GLN A 127 1.61 1.74 -8.55
C GLN A 127 2.88 1.11 -7.98
N GLU A 128 3.49 1.77 -6.99
CA GLU A 128 4.71 1.30 -6.32
C GLU A 128 4.52 -0.02 -5.56
N SER A 129 3.33 -0.24 -5.01
CA SER A 129 3.02 -1.46 -4.26
C SER A 129 2.75 -2.67 -5.12
N TRP A 130 2.60 -2.49 -6.42
CA TRP A 130 2.31 -3.60 -7.31
C TRP A 130 3.48 -4.58 -7.34
N ASN A 131 3.35 -5.63 -6.55
CA ASN A 131 4.27 -6.75 -6.54
C ASN A 131 3.52 -8.02 -6.97
N PRO A 132 3.59 -8.40 -8.26
CA PRO A 132 2.87 -9.55 -8.78
C PRO A 132 3.24 -10.85 -8.06
N ASP A 133 4.47 -11.01 -7.60
CA ASP A 133 4.92 -12.24 -6.94
C ASP A 133 4.35 -12.42 -5.53
N ASN A 134 4.00 -11.32 -4.85
CA ASN A 134 3.44 -11.31 -3.49
C ASN A 134 1.94 -10.99 -3.44
N SER A 135 1.34 -10.66 -4.56
CA SER A 135 -0.06 -10.27 -4.63
C SER A 135 -0.98 -11.49 -4.54
N ALA A 136 -1.93 -11.48 -3.62
CA ALA A 136 -2.99 -12.48 -3.56
C ALA A 136 -3.83 -12.48 -4.85
N ILE A 137 -4.03 -11.30 -5.46
CA ILE A 137 -4.70 -11.14 -6.75
C ILE A 137 -3.88 -11.78 -7.87
N SER A 138 -2.54 -11.64 -7.84
CA SER A 138 -1.68 -12.26 -8.85
C SER A 138 -1.71 -13.77 -8.76
N LYS A 139 -1.62 -14.34 -7.54
CA LYS A 139 -1.76 -15.78 -7.36
C LYS A 139 -3.10 -16.27 -7.90
N LYS A 140 -4.19 -15.63 -7.51
CA LYS A 140 -5.54 -15.97 -7.98
C LYS A 140 -5.68 -15.79 -9.50
N ARG A 141 -5.06 -14.75 -10.08
CA ARG A 141 -5.06 -14.53 -11.52
C ARG A 141 -4.24 -15.58 -12.26
N MET A 142 -3.09 -15.99 -11.74
CA MET A 142 -2.29 -17.08 -12.31
C MET A 142 -3.04 -18.41 -12.26
N GLU A 143 -3.71 -18.71 -11.17
CA GLU A 143 -4.58 -19.88 -11.03
C GLU A 143 -5.71 -19.87 -12.09
N LEU A 144 -6.41 -18.75 -12.25
CA LEU A 144 -7.47 -18.60 -13.26
C LEU A 144 -6.93 -18.67 -14.70
N VAL A 145 -5.74 -18.14 -14.98
CA VAL A 145 -5.08 -18.28 -16.29
C VAL A 145 -4.72 -19.73 -16.57
N SER A 146 -4.25 -20.46 -15.55
CA SER A 146 -3.95 -21.89 -15.69
C SER A 146 -5.21 -22.72 -15.98
N VAL A 147 -6.32 -22.42 -15.28
CA VAL A 147 -7.64 -23.02 -15.54
C VAL A 147 -8.10 -22.74 -16.99
N LYS A 148 -7.99 -21.47 -17.41
CA LYS A 148 -8.36 -21.07 -18.76
C LYS A 148 -7.54 -21.81 -19.83
N ASN A 149 -6.21 -21.86 -19.68
CA ASN A 149 -5.34 -22.56 -20.61
C ASN A 149 -5.67 -24.05 -20.69
N TYR A 150 -5.92 -24.69 -19.55
CA TYR A 150 -6.35 -26.07 -19.50
C TYR A 150 -7.67 -26.29 -20.26
N MET A 151 -8.65 -25.41 -20.06
CA MET A 151 -9.93 -25.49 -20.80
C MET A 151 -9.71 -25.26 -22.30
N ASP A 152 -8.83 -24.35 -22.70
CA ASP A 152 -8.50 -24.07 -24.11
C ASP A 152 -7.76 -25.25 -24.76
N GLU A 153 -6.93 -25.98 -24.03
CA GLU A 153 -6.21 -27.18 -24.51
C GLU A 153 -7.11 -28.41 -24.62
N HIS A 154 -8.13 -28.51 -23.75
CA HIS A 154 -9.01 -29.67 -23.65
C HIS A 154 -10.47 -29.39 -24.08
N TYR A 155 -10.67 -28.32 -24.88
CA TYR A 155 -12.03 -27.86 -25.27
C TYR A 155 -12.89 -28.89 -26.00
N VAL A 156 -12.28 -29.93 -26.57
CA VAL A 156 -12.97 -31.03 -27.23
C VAL A 156 -13.47 -32.10 -26.25
N GLU A 157 -13.03 -32.04 -25.01
CA GLU A 157 -13.36 -32.97 -23.95
C GLU A 157 -14.50 -32.42 -23.08
N LYS A 158 -15.25 -33.32 -22.44
CA LYS A 158 -16.26 -32.89 -21.47
C LYS A 158 -15.60 -32.57 -20.15
N ILE A 159 -15.30 -31.28 -19.92
CA ILE A 159 -14.74 -30.78 -18.66
C ILE A 159 -15.90 -30.39 -17.74
N THR A 160 -15.87 -30.85 -16.49
CA THR A 160 -16.81 -30.46 -15.44
C THR A 160 -16.14 -29.53 -14.42
N LEU A 161 -16.94 -28.81 -13.63
CA LEU A 161 -16.42 -27.98 -12.52
C LEU A 161 -15.72 -28.84 -11.46
N ASP A 162 -16.16 -30.07 -11.25
CA ASP A 162 -15.53 -30.99 -10.31
C ASP A 162 -14.14 -31.45 -10.82
N ASP A 163 -13.96 -31.61 -12.13
CA ASP A 163 -12.65 -31.90 -12.73
C ASP A 163 -11.69 -30.74 -12.52
N LEU A 164 -12.15 -29.50 -12.71
CA LEU A 164 -11.35 -28.30 -12.48
C LEU A 164 -11.00 -28.11 -10.99
N GLU A 165 -11.95 -28.37 -10.08
CA GLU A 165 -11.72 -28.37 -8.64
C GLU A 165 -10.63 -29.38 -8.24
N ALA A 166 -10.71 -30.60 -8.76
CA ALA A 166 -9.74 -31.66 -8.49
C ALA A 166 -8.34 -31.35 -9.08
N GLN A 167 -8.29 -30.80 -10.29
CA GLN A 167 -7.04 -30.54 -11.01
C GLN A 167 -6.29 -29.34 -10.46
N PHE A 168 -7.00 -28.25 -10.09
CA PHE A 168 -6.40 -26.98 -9.71
C PHE A 168 -6.53 -26.66 -8.22
N PHE A 169 -7.18 -27.50 -7.43
CA PHE A 169 -7.44 -27.28 -6.00
C PHE A 169 -8.19 -25.97 -5.72
N ILE A 170 -9.01 -25.52 -6.66
CA ILE A 170 -9.80 -24.29 -6.57
C ILE A 170 -11.25 -24.68 -6.28
N ASN A 171 -11.84 -24.07 -5.27
CA ASN A 171 -13.24 -24.30 -4.97
C ASN A 171 -14.13 -23.90 -6.17
N LYS A 172 -14.93 -24.84 -6.69
CA LYS A 172 -15.78 -24.67 -7.87
C LYS A 172 -16.74 -23.47 -7.80
N TYR A 173 -17.16 -23.07 -6.60
CA TYR A 173 -18.02 -21.89 -6.42
C TYR A 173 -17.31 -20.55 -6.71
N TYR A 174 -16.00 -20.55 -6.89
CA TYR A 174 -15.26 -19.38 -7.37
C TYR A 174 -15.13 -19.30 -8.90
N LEU A 175 -15.56 -20.38 -9.60
CA LEU A 175 -15.54 -20.45 -11.06
C LEU A 175 -16.92 -20.15 -11.69
N LEU A 176 -17.93 -19.96 -10.87
CA LEU A 176 -19.28 -19.53 -11.25
C LEU A 176 -19.41 -18.02 -11.13
#